data_67934c7358f3ae144ce2fc268d520ff3
#
_entry.id   67934c7358f3ae144ce2fc268d520ff3
#
_cell.length_a   1.000
_cell.length_b   1.000
_cell.length_c   1.000
_cell.angle_alpha   90.00
_cell.angle_beta   90.00
_cell.angle_gamma   90.00
#
_symmetry.space_group_name_H-M   'P 1'
#
loop_
_entity.id
_entity.type
_entity.pdbx_description
1 polymer ?
#
loop_
_entity_poly.entity_id
_entity_poly.type
_entity_poly.pdbx_seq_one_letter_code
_entity_poly.pdbx_strand_id
1 'polypeptide(L)'
;MLHLPLGRRLMAGPTLRLGSGGDEVRRLQELLRARGYRVAADGYFGASTYGALLSLQHREGLPADGVADPATWRALGAIRPTMAETSQASPDEPAEWNFMVYMAGNNNLSDAAGRDLEELRAVPEFNGVRVTAFVKQQDSGGRARHMEIGAGGSPDLIEELPPPVDSGDPLTLLRFVRWAVAHAPARRYALVIWNHGGGWTPDDLDQLYTQVRGRTVRHDAENGYIRRTPRMTAEEEPAFSELARLTETPEITKALFTTSLGEVLKLPGGQDRAIASDDGTLHSLDTIELSNVMRRIHDDLGRPIDLLGMDACLMSNLEVCYEIREHVGTVVGSEELEPNEGWPYTPILSAMAANPRMDGRELGRIIVDEYVRSFRGTRQTVTQCAVDATRIEEFMREFETLAAGLRQQVRGNRSVVDSVQSVVTRFHVDRSLVDLRTLCLALVVDSRTDPTLASVADKLLAMHGPGGFVIQEGHQGDKVEGCGGLSAYFPMERTISRYYADLQLAKHTEWDEFLREYGDARTIRR
;
A
#
# COMPACT_ATOMS: atom_id res chain seq x y z
N MET A 1 -26.99 48.05 -29.10
CA MET A 1 -25.78 47.71 -29.90
C MET A 1 -24.56 48.08 -29.05
N LEU A 2 -24.01 47.14 -28.32
CA LEU A 2 -22.75 47.29 -27.59
C LEU A 2 -21.76 46.31 -28.27
N HIS A 3 -20.76 46.92 -28.92
CA HIS A 3 -19.67 46.19 -29.56
C HIS A 3 -18.78 45.55 -28.49
N LEU A 4 -18.71 44.23 -28.46
CA LEU A 4 -17.64 43.48 -27.82
C LEU A 4 -16.41 43.49 -28.75
N PRO A 5 -15.20 43.76 -28.27
CA PRO A 5 -14.00 43.71 -29.11
C PRO A 5 -13.62 42.25 -29.39
N LEU A 6 -13.60 41.90 -30.65
CA LEU A 6 -13.03 40.66 -31.19
C LEU A 6 -11.51 40.62 -30.98
N GLY A 7 -11.01 39.46 -30.48
CA GLY A 7 -9.71 39.00 -30.94
C GLY A 7 -8.50 39.45 -30.14
N ARG A 8 -8.33 39.02 -28.86
CA ARG A 8 -6.98 38.79 -28.37
C ARG A 8 -6.45 37.49 -28.98
N ARG A 9 -5.64 37.62 -30.04
CA ARG A 9 -4.75 36.57 -30.50
C ARG A 9 -3.94 36.09 -29.29
N LEU A 10 -4.20 34.88 -28.80
CA LEU A 10 -3.37 34.24 -27.78
C LEU A 10 -1.97 34.06 -28.39
N MET A 11 -1.06 34.96 -28.03
CA MET A 11 0.34 34.90 -28.43
C MET A 11 0.98 33.73 -27.69
N ALA A 12 1.73 32.88 -28.36
CA ALA A 12 2.58 31.88 -27.76
C ALA A 12 3.53 32.58 -26.77
N GLY A 13 3.62 32.07 -25.54
CA GLY A 13 4.56 32.60 -24.56
C GLY A 13 6.00 32.17 -24.87
N PRO A 14 6.99 32.72 -24.13
CA PRO A 14 8.40 32.33 -24.26
C PRO A 14 8.61 30.86 -23.84
N THR A 15 9.72 30.29 -24.26
CA THR A 15 10.15 28.98 -23.76
C THR A 15 10.53 29.08 -22.28
N LEU A 16 9.79 28.35 -21.40
CA LEU A 16 10.01 28.30 -19.96
C LEU A 16 10.39 26.87 -19.53
N ARG A 17 11.24 26.76 -18.52
CA ARG A 17 11.72 25.48 -18.00
C ARG A 17 12.00 25.58 -16.50
N LEU A 18 12.24 24.45 -15.88
CA LEU A 18 12.62 24.39 -14.45
C LEU A 18 13.71 25.44 -14.14
N GLY A 19 13.46 26.28 -13.12
CA GLY A 19 14.31 27.40 -12.72
C GLY A 19 13.98 28.73 -13.40
N SER A 20 13.08 28.79 -14.40
CA SER A 20 12.57 30.03 -14.96
C SER A 20 11.77 30.81 -13.90
N GLY A 21 11.74 32.16 -14.02
CA GLY A 21 11.00 33.02 -13.10
C GLY A 21 10.35 34.21 -13.81
N GLY A 22 9.40 34.85 -13.13
CA GLY A 22 8.75 36.09 -13.57
C GLY A 22 7.29 35.92 -14.02
N ASP A 23 6.73 36.97 -14.63
CA ASP A 23 5.30 37.07 -14.93
C ASP A 23 4.82 36.01 -15.96
N GLU A 24 5.65 35.61 -16.89
CA GLU A 24 5.28 34.57 -17.86
C GLU A 24 5.22 33.17 -17.20
N VAL A 25 6.02 32.92 -16.16
CA VAL A 25 5.89 31.72 -15.34
C VAL A 25 4.58 31.76 -14.53
N ARG A 26 4.26 32.91 -13.94
CA ARG A 26 2.98 33.11 -13.23
C ARG A 26 1.79 32.88 -14.18
N ARG A 27 1.86 33.40 -15.40
CA ARG A 27 0.85 33.17 -16.44
C ARG A 27 0.72 31.69 -16.79
N LEU A 28 1.83 30.96 -16.97
CA LEU A 28 1.85 29.52 -17.19
C LEU A 28 1.14 28.78 -16.04
N GLN A 29 1.48 29.13 -14.81
CA GLN A 29 0.88 28.53 -13.60
C GLN A 29 -0.62 28.83 -13.51
N GLU A 30 -1.07 30.03 -13.84
CA GLU A 30 -2.50 30.40 -13.91
C GLU A 30 -3.24 29.57 -14.95
N LEU A 31 -2.65 29.34 -16.13
CA LEU A 31 -3.24 28.50 -17.18
C LEU A 31 -3.28 27.04 -16.78
N LEU A 32 -2.24 26.52 -16.12
CA LEU A 32 -2.24 25.18 -15.54
C LEU A 32 -3.33 25.03 -14.47
N ARG A 33 -3.50 26.02 -13.59
CA ARG A 33 -4.60 26.06 -12.60
C ARG A 33 -5.97 26.05 -13.28
N ALA A 34 -6.16 26.85 -14.34
CA ALA A 34 -7.41 26.86 -15.12
C ALA A 34 -7.71 25.50 -15.80
N ARG A 35 -6.70 24.64 -15.93
CA ARG A 35 -6.80 23.28 -16.43
C ARG A 35 -6.90 22.23 -15.33
N GLY A 36 -7.08 22.67 -14.06
CA GLY A 36 -7.25 21.79 -12.89
C GLY A 36 -5.95 21.37 -12.22
N TYR A 37 -4.78 21.83 -12.69
CA TYR A 37 -3.51 21.50 -12.00
C TYR A 37 -3.33 22.37 -10.75
N ARG A 38 -2.96 21.74 -9.65
CA ARG A 38 -2.64 22.45 -8.39
C ARG A 38 -1.19 22.97 -8.44
N VAL A 39 -1.03 24.20 -8.86
CA VAL A 39 0.26 24.90 -8.92
C VAL A 39 0.10 26.26 -8.24
N ALA A 40 1.04 26.64 -7.39
CA ALA A 40 1.07 28.01 -6.88
C ALA A 40 1.42 28.97 -8.04
N ALA A 41 0.66 30.07 -8.18
CA ALA A 41 0.97 31.11 -9.17
C ALA A 41 1.96 32.12 -8.57
N ASP A 42 3.13 31.62 -8.15
CA ASP A 42 4.19 32.37 -7.46
C ASP A 42 5.21 33.02 -8.41
N GLY A 43 5.12 32.68 -9.70
CA GLY A 43 6.05 33.16 -10.71
C GLY A 43 7.41 32.47 -10.69
N TYR A 44 7.56 31.35 -9.98
CA TYR A 44 8.75 30.52 -9.98
C TYR A 44 8.47 29.14 -10.56
N PHE A 45 9.19 28.74 -11.60
CA PHE A 45 9.03 27.44 -12.25
C PHE A 45 9.77 26.38 -11.42
N GLY A 46 9.16 25.98 -10.31
CA GLY A 46 9.63 24.94 -9.41
C GLY A 46 9.16 23.55 -9.81
N ALA A 47 9.44 22.55 -8.96
CA ALA A 47 9.11 21.15 -9.19
C ALA A 47 7.60 20.90 -9.39
N SER A 48 6.72 21.64 -8.68
CA SER A 48 5.27 21.55 -8.84
C SER A 48 4.80 22.02 -10.22
N THR A 49 5.35 23.14 -10.71
CA THR A 49 5.07 23.65 -12.06
C THR A 49 5.59 22.70 -13.14
N TYR A 50 6.78 22.12 -12.92
CA TYR A 50 7.39 21.12 -13.80
C TYR A 50 6.52 19.87 -13.91
N GLY A 51 6.10 19.29 -12.76
CA GLY A 51 5.25 18.10 -12.74
C GLY A 51 3.88 18.32 -13.39
N ALA A 52 3.24 19.48 -13.14
CA ALA A 52 2.00 19.84 -13.77
C ALA A 52 2.14 20.02 -15.30
N LEU A 53 3.27 20.58 -15.74
CA LEU A 53 3.54 20.76 -17.17
C LEU A 53 3.78 19.44 -17.88
N LEU A 54 4.54 18.52 -17.29
CA LEU A 54 4.73 17.16 -17.81
C LEU A 54 3.39 16.44 -17.98
N SER A 55 2.52 16.53 -16.97
CA SER A 55 1.19 15.93 -17.00
C SER A 55 0.30 16.55 -18.09
N LEU A 56 0.38 17.88 -18.28
CA LEU A 56 -0.33 18.55 -19.38
C LEU A 56 0.19 18.08 -20.74
N GLN A 57 1.51 18.10 -20.93
CA GLN A 57 2.13 17.72 -22.22
C GLN A 57 1.77 16.29 -22.58
N HIS A 58 1.84 15.39 -21.63
CA HIS A 58 1.44 14.00 -21.83
C HIS A 58 -0.03 13.88 -22.23
N ARG A 59 -0.95 14.54 -21.49
CA ARG A 59 -2.39 14.55 -21.78
C ARG A 59 -2.71 15.12 -23.16
N GLU A 60 -1.97 16.12 -23.62
CA GLU A 60 -2.19 16.77 -24.92
C GLU A 60 -1.40 16.09 -26.06
N GLY A 61 -0.74 14.94 -25.80
CA GLY A 61 0.03 14.20 -26.79
C GLY A 61 1.29 14.93 -27.28
N LEU A 62 1.84 15.81 -26.44
CA LEU A 62 3.09 16.53 -26.69
C LEU A 62 4.28 15.79 -26.08
N PRO A 63 5.51 16.03 -26.57
CA PRO A 63 6.71 15.57 -25.87
C PRO A 63 6.68 16.03 -24.41
N ALA A 64 6.70 15.09 -23.47
CA ALA A 64 6.64 15.38 -22.04
C ALA A 64 8.05 15.66 -21.52
N ASP A 65 8.63 16.79 -21.92
CA ASP A 65 9.99 17.24 -21.58
C ASP A 65 10.03 18.28 -20.44
N GLY A 66 8.84 18.74 -20.01
CA GLY A 66 8.73 19.76 -18.95
C GLY A 66 9.17 21.16 -19.41
N VAL A 67 9.21 21.40 -20.71
CA VAL A 67 9.52 22.70 -21.31
C VAL A 67 8.26 23.31 -21.91
N ALA A 68 7.85 24.48 -21.43
CA ALA A 68 6.73 25.21 -22.01
C ALA A 68 7.18 25.87 -23.32
N ASP A 69 7.13 25.13 -24.39
CA ASP A 69 7.44 25.54 -25.76
C ASP A 69 6.19 26.11 -26.48
N PRO A 70 6.29 26.59 -27.74
CA PRO A 70 5.14 27.10 -28.47
C PRO A 70 4.01 26.07 -28.71
N ALA A 71 4.31 24.78 -28.72
CA ALA A 71 3.31 23.71 -28.83
C ALA A 71 2.52 23.57 -27.53
N THR A 72 3.22 23.58 -26.41
CA THR A 72 2.65 23.57 -25.04
C THR A 72 1.75 24.79 -24.80
N TRP A 73 2.20 25.99 -25.18
CA TRP A 73 1.39 27.20 -25.08
C TRP A 73 0.11 27.14 -25.92
N ARG A 74 0.17 26.57 -27.11
CA ARG A 74 -1.02 26.34 -27.96
C ARG A 74 -1.99 25.35 -27.31
N ALA A 75 -1.49 24.28 -26.75
CA ALA A 75 -2.30 23.31 -26.02
C ALA A 75 -2.99 23.97 -24.82
N LEU A 76 -2.30 24.82 -24.07
CA LEU A 76 -2.87 25.61 -22.97
C LEU A 76 -3.95 26.60 -23.41
N GLY A 77 -3.94 27.07 -24.65
CA GLY A 77 -4.95 28.00 -25.20
C GLY A 77 -6.15 27.33 -25.86
N ALA A 78 -6.09 26.03 -26.17
CA ALA A 78 -7.17 25.30 -26.83
C ALA A 78 -8.25 24.91 -25.81
N ILE A 79 -9.43 25.52 -25.89
CA ILE A 79 -10.63 25.05 -25.18
C ILE A 79 -11.16 23.86 -25.99
N ARG A 80 -11.07 22.65 -25.47
CA ARG A 80 -11.83 21.52 -26.03
C ARG A 80 -13.30 21.68 -25.68
N PRO A 81 -14.24 21.45 -26.63
CA PRO A 81 -15.64 21.35 -26.28
C PRO A 81 -15.84 20.14 -25.37
N THR A 82 -16.41 20.38 -24.22
CA THR A 82 -16.94 19.34 -23.33
C THR A 82 -17.97 18.52 -24.09
N MET A 83 -17.73 17.23 -24.22
CA MET A 83 -18.81 16.29 -24.55
C MET A 83 -19.76 16.29 -23.35
N ALA A 84 -20.94 16.85 -23.58
CA ALA A 84 -22.01 16.97 -22.60
C ALA A 84 -22.87 15.73 -22.56
N GLU A 85 -23.28 15.44 -21.36
CA GLU A 85 -24.56 14.88 -20.94
C GLU A 85 -24.77 13.36 -21.03
N THR A 86 -24.49 12.70 -19.90
CA THR A 86 -25.48 11.84 -19.22
C THR A 86 -24.99 11.54 -17.82
N SER A 87 -25.57 12.16 -16.85
CA SER A 87 -25.84 11.78 -15.46
C SER A 87 -25.94 13.00 -14.56
N GLN A 88 -27.01 13.08 -13.81
CA GLN A 88 -27.38 14.20 -12.95
C GLN A 88 -26.55 14.22 -11.65
N ALA A 89 -25.35 14.78 -11.71
CA ALA A 89 -24.71 15.39 -10.56
C ALA A 89 -24.20 16.75 -11.01
N SER A 90 -24.41 17.80 -10.23
CA SER A 90 -23.95 19.15 -10.53
C SER A 90 -22.43 19.15 -10.76
N PRO A 91 -21.89 19.81 -11.81
CA PRO A 91 -20.47 19.74 -12.18
C PRO A 91 -19.49 20.32 -11.14
N ASP A 92 -19.98 20.92 -10.07
CA ASP A 92 -19.20 21.69 -9.10
C ASP A 92 -19.02 21.00 -7.71
N GLU A 93 -19.68 19.88 -7.43
CA GLU A 93 -19.48 19.20 -6.16
C GLU A 93 -18.49 18.03 -6.30
N PRO A 94 -17.44 17.97 -5.44
CA PRO A 94 -16.55 16.83 -5.43
C PRO A 94 -17.33 15.55 -5.07
N ALA A 95 -16.94 14.41 -5.64
CA ALA A 95 -17.51 13.13 -5.25
C ALA A 95 -17.36 12.90 -3.74
N GLU A 96 -18.21 12.05 -3.16
CA GLU A 96 -18.07 11.68 -1.75
C GLU A 96 -16.82 10.80 -1.55
N TRP A 97 -16.52 9.91 -2.51
CA TRP A 97 -15.35 9.05 -2.50
C TRP A 97 -14.62 9.01 -3.84
N ASN A 98 -13.30 8.93 -3.79
CA ASN A 98 -12.48 8.34 -4.83
C ASN A 98 -11.86 7.04 -4.29
N PHE A 99 -12.28 5.92 -4.84
CA PHE A 99 -11.75 4.60 -4.56
C PHE A 99 -10.62 4.31 -5.55
N MET A 100 -9.39 4.35 -5.07
CA MET A 100 -8.17 4.25 -5.87
C MET A 100 -7.60 2.84 -5.73
N VAL A 101 -7.37 2.12 -6.83
CA VAL A 101 -6.78 0.78 -6.82
C VAL A 101 -5.43 0.81 -7.54
N TYR A 102 -4.37 0.49 -6.83
CA TYR A 102 -3.02 0.38 -7.38
C TYR A 102 -2.72 -1.08 -7.70
N MET A 103 -3.02 -1.51 -8.95
CA MET A 103 -2.84 -2.89 -9.42
C MET A 103 -1.43 -3.07 -10.00
N ALA A 104 -0.48 -3.47 -9.16
CA ALA A 104 0.89 -3.79 -9.56
C ALA A 104 0.99 -5.26 -10.04
N GLY A 105 0.22 -5.62 -11.06
CA GLY A 105 0.06 -6.97 -11.57
C GLY A 105 1.09 -7.42 -12.62
N ASN A 106 2.29 -6.81 -12.67
CA ASN A 106 3.37 -7.25 -13.57
C ASN A 106 4.14 -8.45 -13.00
N ASN A 107 3.42 -9.47 -12.59
CA ASN A 107 3.89 -10.69 -11.98
C ASN A 107 2.90 -11.83 -12.28
N ASN A 108 3.01 -12.97 -11.59
CA ASN A 108 2.13 -14.12 -11.75
C ASN A 108 0.64 -13.87 -11.40
N LEU A 109 0.30 -12.69 -10.85
CA LEU A 109 -1.09 -12.26 -10.61
C LEU A 109 -1.71 -11.50 -11.80
N SER A 110 -1.03 -11.41 -12.95
CA SER A 110 -1.50 -10.64 -14.12
C SER A 110 -2.92 -11.02 -14.56
N ASP A 111 -3.26 -12.31 -14.54
CA ASP A 111 -4.61 -12.79 -14.89
C ASP A 111 -5.65 -12.42 -13.81
N ALA A 112 -5.25 -12.39 -12.54
CA ALA A 112 -6.11 -11.97 -11.44
C ALA A 112 -6.46 -10.47 -11.59
N ALA A 113 -5.47 -9.63 -11.88
CA ALA A 113 -5.70 -8.20 -12.14
C ALA A 113 -6.74 -7.96 -13.25
N GLY A 114 -6.77 -8.82 -14.28
CA GLY A 114 -7.78 -8.76 -15.33
C GLY A 114 -9.19 -9.05 -14.82
N ARG A 115 -9.36 -10.06 -13.95
CA ARG A 115 -10.66 -10.40 -13.36
C ARG A 115 -11.17 -9.29 -12.43
N ASP A 116 -10.28 -8.73 -11.61
CA ASP A 116 -10.65 -7.70 -10.66
C ASP A 116 -11.02 -6.38 -11.36
N LEU A 117 -10.39 -6.08 -12.50
CA LEU A 117 -10.83 -4.99 -13.38
C LEU A 117 -12.26 -5.20 -13.92
N GLU A 118 -12.63 -6.43 -14.27
CA GLU A 118 -14.02 -6.73 -14.68
C GLU A 118 -14.99 -6.57 -13.50
N GLU A 119 -14.58 -6.94 -12.28
CA GLU A 119 -15.39 -6.70 -11.07
C GLU A 119 -15.60 -5.22 -10.79
N LEU A 120 -14.57 -4.38 -10.95
CA LEU A 120 -14.70 -2.92 -10.83
C LEU A 120 -15.72 -2.35 -11.82
N ARG A 121 -15.75 -2.87 -13.07
CA ARG A 121 -16.69 -2.45 -14.13
C ARG A 121 -18.11 -2.98 -13.96
N ALA A 122 -18.27 -4.07 -13.23
CA ALA A 122 -19.57 -4.74 -13.08
C ALA A 122 -20.56 -3.96 -12.21
N VAL A 123 -20.12 -2.91 -11.52
CA VAL A 123 -20.97 -2.07 -10.68
C VAL A 123 -21.91 -1.22 -11.57
N PRO A 124 -23.24 -1.32 -11.41
CA PRO A 124 -24.18 -0.65 -12.32
C PRO A 124 -24.10 0.87 -12.31
N GLU A 125 -23.91 1.46 -11.12
CA GLU A 125 -23.83 2.91 -10.91
C GLU A 125 -22.91 3.23 -9.75
N PHE A 126 -22.14 4.32 -9.84
CA PHE A 126 -21.22 4.72 -8.78
C PHE A 126 -21.76 5.79 -7.81
N ASN A 127 -22.87 6.47 -8.11
CA ASN A 127 -23.62 7.35 -7.20
C ASN A 127 -22.78 8.13 -6.16
N GLY A 128 -21.98 9.09 -6.61
CA GLY A 128 -21.10 9.87 -5.72
C GLY A 128 -19.78 9.19 -5.35
N VAL A 129 -19.49 8.04 -5.94
CA VAL A 129 -18.20 7.36 -5.89
C VAL A 129 -17.50 7.52 -7.25
N ARG A 130 -16.21 7.77 -7.24
CA ARG A 130 -15.32 7.68 -8.42
C ARG A 130 -14.38 6.51 -8.19
N VAL A 131 -14.08 5.77 -9.22
CA VAL A 131 -13.15 4.64 -9.16
C VAL A 131 -11.99 4.91 -10.11
N THR A 132 -10.79 5.00 -9.57
CA THR A 132 -9.56 5.19 -10.34
C THR A 132 -8.60 4.05 -10.12
N ALA A 133 -7.88 3.64 -11.15
CA ALA A 133 -6.93 2.54 -11.08
C ALA A 133 -5.60 2.88 -11.77
N PHE A 134 -4.51 2.44 -11.17
CA PHE A 134 -3.25 2.18 -11.85
C PHE A 134 -3.21 0.70 -12.19
N VAL A 135 -2.86 0.37 -13.42
CA VAL A 135 -2.82 -1.03 -13.88
C VAL A 135 -1.53 -1.28 -14.65
N LYS A 136 -0.76 -2.25 -14.20
CA LYS A 136 0.38 -2.80 -14.92
C LYS A 136 0.31 -4.33 -14.89
N GLN A 137 0.33 -4.96 -16.07
CA GLN A 137 0.21 -6.40 -16.26
C GLN A 137 1.37 -6.94 -17.11
N GLN A 138 1.69 -8.22 -17.02
CA GLN A 138 2.81 -8.82 -17.77
C GLN A 138 2.67 -8.73 -19.30
N ASP A 139 1.46 -8.91 -19.80
CA ASP A 139 1.15 -8.88 -21.23
C ASP A 139 1.17 -7.47 -21.84
N SER A 140 1.28 -6.45 -21.00
CA SER A 140 1.29 -5.04 -21.45
C SER A 140 2.59 -4.57 -22.11
N GLY A 141 3.59 -5.43 -22.24
CA GLY A 141 4.91 -5.06 -22.77
C GLY A 141 5.63 -3.99 -21.92
N GLY A 142 5.44 -4.04 -20.61
CA GLY A 142 6.01 -3.07 -19.66
C GLY A 142 5.25 -1.74 -19.57
N ARG A 143 4.10 -1.62 -20.24
CA ARG A 143 3.24 -0.44 -20.17
C ARG A 143 2.38 -0.47 -18.91
N ALA A 144 2.10 0.69 -18.38
CA ALA A 144 1.12 0.88 -17.32
C ALA A 144 0.06 1.90 -17.76
N ARG A 145 -1.07 1.90 -17.09
CA ARG A 145 -2.21 2.76 -17.41
C ARG A 145 -2.73 3.40 -16.13
N HIS A 146 -3.08 4.67 -16.23
CA HIS A 146 -4.01 5.29 -15.30
C HIS A 146 -5.42 5.20 -15.90
N MET A 147 -6.39 4.83 -15.10
CA MET A 147 -7.75 4.62 -15.57
C MET A 147 -8.76 5.26 -14.62
N GLU A 148 -9.82 5.83 -15.17
CA GLU A 148 -11.05 6.03 -14.43
C GLU A 148 -12.07 5.01 -14.95
N ILE A 149 -12.59 4.20 -14.06
CA ILE A 149 -13.45 3.07 -14.38
C ILE A 149 -14.88 3.56 -14.63
N GLY A 150 -15.46 3.14 -15.76
CA GLY A 150 -16.83 3.44 -16.13
C GLY A 150 -17.82 2.46 -15.48
N ALA A 151 -18.87 2.98 -14.84
CA ALA A 151 -19.94 2.17 -14.27
C ALA A 151 -20.91 1.63 -15.31
N GLY A 152 -21.53 0.47 -15.06
CA GLY A 152 -22.64 -0.05 -15.86
C GLY A 152 -22.30 -0.32 -17.32
N GLY A 153 -21.07 -0.69 -17.62
CA GLY A 153 -20.59 -0.91 -18.99
C GLY A 153 -20.23 0.37 -19.76
N SER A 154 -20.19 1.53 -19.10
CA SER A 154 -19.64 2.76 -19.67
C SER A 154 -18.13 2.57 -19.94
N PRO A 155 -17.60 3.18 -21.02
CA PRO A 155 -16.18 3.04 -21.33
C PRO A 155 -15.31 3.70 -20.27
N ASP A 156 -14.18 3.06 -19.95
CA ASP A 156 -13.16 3.64 -19.09
C ASP A 156 -12.46 4.81 -19.79
N LEU A 157 -12.03 5.78 -18.98
CA LEU A 157 -11.04 6.76 -19.44
C LEU A 157 -9.65 6.19 -19.15
N ILE A 158 -8.82 6.08 -20.17
CA ILE A 158 -7.50 5.45 -20.08
C ILE A 158 -6.42 6.44 -20.50
N GLU A 159 -5.39 6.56 -19.67
CA GLU A 159 -4.16 7.26 -19.95
C GLU A 159 -3.00 6.26 -19.95
N GLU A 160 -2.43 5.97 -21.11
CA GLU A 160 -1.28 5.09 -21.26
C GLU A 160 -0.01 5.78 -20.73
N LEU A 161 0.74 5.09 -19.89
CA LEU A 161 2.01 5.59 -19.36
C LEU A 161 3.18 5.09 -20.21
N PRO A 162 4.13 5.97 -20.59
CA PRO A 162 5.27 5.57 -21.37
C PRO A 162 6.20 4.65 -20.56
N PRO A 163 6.67 3.54 -21.15
CA PRO A 163 7.64 2.66 -20.50
C PRO A 163 9.04 3.35 -20.40
N PRO A 164 9.90 2.95 -19.46
CA PRO A 164 9.64 1.93 -18.45
C PRO A 164 8.87 2.50 -17.25
N VAL A 165 7.90 1.74 -16.76
CA VAL A 165 7.20 2.04 -15.51
C VAL A 165 7.53 0.93 -14.51
N ASP A 166 7.94 1.32 -13.33
CA ASP A 166 8.26 0.45 -12.21
C ASP A 166 7.14 0.53 -11.17
N SER A 167 6.33 -0.52 -11.03
CA SER A 167 5.21 -0.54 -10.08
C SER A 167 5.65 -0.82 -8.63
N GLY A 168 6.88 -1.25 -8.41
CA GLY A 168 7.48 -1.34 -7.08
C GLY A 168 8.13 -0.02 -6.61
N ASP A 169 8.30 0.97 -7.50
CA ASP A 169 8.89 2.28 -7.14
C ASP A 169 7.88 3.11 -6.33
N PRO A 170 8.20 3.51 -5.08
CA PRO A 170 7.35 4.35 -4.25
C PRO A 170 6.92 5.65 -4.92
N LEU A 171 7.73 6.19 -5.84
CA LEU A 171 7.35 7.37 -6.62
C LEU A 171 6.27 7.08 -7.66
N THR A 172 6.18 5.86 -8.18
CA THR A 172 5.11 5.47 -9.11
C THR A 172 3.77 5.43 -8.37
N LEU A 173 3.72 4.84 -7.18
CA LEU A 173 2.54 4.88 -6.32
C LEU A 173 2.12 6.33 -5.98
N LEU A 174 3.06 7.15 -5.55
CA LEU A 174 2.78 8.56 -5.23
C LEU A 174 2.25 9.34 -6.45
N ARG A 175 2.81 9.12 -7.64
CA ARG A 175 2.35 9.75 -8.89
C ARG A 175 0.93 9.32 -9.23
N PHE A 176 0.61 8.04 -9.09
CA PHE A 176 -0.75 7.57 -9.28
C PHE A 176 -1.74 8.25 -8.34
N VAL A 177 -1.47 8.29 -7.04
CA VAL A 177 -2.37 8.92 -6.08
C VAL A 177 -2.55 10.41 -6.40
N ARG A 178 -1.49 11.13 -6.74
CA ARG A 178 -1.55 12.53 -7.16
C ARG A 178 -2.41 12.73 -8.42
N TRP A 179 -2.23 11.83 -9.40
CA TRP A 179 -3.06 11.84 -10.60
C TRP A 179 -4.52 11.58 -10.25
N ALA A 180 -4.81 10.55 -9.47
CA ALA A 180 -6.17 10.16 -9.10
C ALA A 180 -6.90 11.27 -8.33
N VAL A 181 -6.22 11.91 -7.36
CA VAL A 181 -6.77 13.04 -6.58
C VAL A 181 -7.03 14.25 -7.46
N ALA A 182 -6.14 14.54 -8.42
CA ALA A 182 -6.32 15.67 -9.34
C ALA A 182 -7.40 15.39 -10.40
N HIS A 183 -7.49 14.16 -10.88
CA HIS A 183 -8.42 13.74 -11.93
C HIS A 183 -9.84 13.55 -11.40
N ALA A 184 -9.99 12.91 -10.25
CA ALA A 184 -11.25 12.58 -9.60
C ALA A 184 -11.28 13.12 -8.15
N PRO A 185 -11.38 14.44 -7.95
CA PRO A 185 -11.39 15.03 -6.62
C PRO A 185 -12.63 14.57 -5.84
N ALA A 186 -12.41 14.23 -4.57
CA ALA A 186 -13.45 13.73 -3.69
C ALA A 186 -13.30 14.27 -2.26
N ARG A 187 -14.35 14.12 -1.45
CA ARG A 187 -14.33 14.45 -0.02
C ARG A 187 -13.50 13.45 0.78
N ARG A 188 -13.51 12.18 0.34
CA ARG A 188 -12.79 11.05 0.98
C ARG A 188 -12.02 10.25 -0.07
N TYR A 189 -10.95 9.63 0.38
CA TYR A 189 -10.07 8.84 -0.45
C TYR A 189 -9.80 7.49 0.19
N ALA A 190 -10.05 6.41 -0.56
CA ALA A 190 -9.58 5.06 -0.25
C ALA A 190 -8.49 4.68 -1.24
N LEU A 191 -7.35 4.20 -0.73
CA LEU A 191 -6.28 3.64 -1.55
C LEU A 191 -6.20 2.14 -1.26
N VAL A 192 -6.34 1.32 -2.28
CA VAL A 192 -6.11 -0.13 -2.19
C VAL A 192 -4.82 -0.44 -2.95
N ILE A 193 -3.87 -1.05 -2.26
CA ILE A 193 -2.66 -1.60 -2.87
C ILE A 193 -2.92 -3.08 -3.13
N TRP A 194 -2.93 -3.45 -4.39
CA TRP A 194 -3.26 -4.76 -4.89
C TRP A 194 -2.02 -5.46 -5.44
N ASN A 195 -1.56 -6.52 -4.78
CA ASN A 195 -0.43 -7.36 -5.19
C ASN A 195 -0.21 -8.53 -4.22
N HIS A 196 0.95 -9.19 -4.34
CA HIS A 196 1.49 -9.98 -3.24
C HIS A 196 1.80 -9.12 -2.03
N GLY A 197 1.76 -9.73 -0.84
CA GLY A 197 2.16 -9.13 0.43
C GLY A 197 2.92 -10.13 1.29
N GLY A 198 3.82 -9.63 2.11
CA GLY A 198 4.68 -10.44 2.98
C GLY A 198 4.78 -9.91 4.41
N GLY A 199 3.93 -8.98 4.79
CA GLY A 199 3.98 -8.34 6.10
C GLY A 199 4.97 -7.18 6.16
N TRP A 200 5.62 -7.00 7.31
CA TRP A 200 6.43 -5.82 7.61
C TRP A 200 7.87 -5.89 7.11
N THR A 201 8.40 -7.07 6.82
CA THR A 201 9.82 -7.24 6.50
C THR A 201 10.15 -6.75 5.10
N PRO A 202 11.32 -6.12 4.90
CA PRO A 202 11.81 -5.83 3.58
C PRO A 202 12.14 -7.12 2.84
N ASP A 203 12.04 -7.05 1.55
CA ASP A 203 12.34 -8.14 0.65
C ASP A 203 13.75 -8.69 0.84
N ASP A 204 13.93 -10.02 0.82
CA ASP A 204 15.24 -10.66 0.92
C ASP A 204 16.11 -10.49 -0.34
N LEU A 205 15.67 -9.71 -1.32
CA LEU A 205 16.51 -9.28 -2.44
C LEU A 205 17.86 -8.73 -1.96
N ASP A 206 17.88 -7.98 -0.83
CA ASP A 206 19.12 -7.52 -0.20
C ASP A 206 20.03 -8.66 0.25
N GLN A 207 19.49 -9.79 0.70
CA GLN A 207 20.29 -10.98 1.03
C GLN A 207 20.81 -11.66 -0.23
N LEU A 208 19.97 -11.76 -1.26
CA LEU A 208 20.36 -12.29 -2.55
C LEU A 208 21.49 -11.44 -3.18
N TYR A 209 21.35 -10.11 -3.20
CA TYR A 209 22.39 -9.19 -3.62
C TYR A 209 23.68 -9.33 -2.80
N THR A 210 23.56 -9.51 -1.49
CA THR A 210 24.71 -9.69 -0.61
C THR A 210 25.41 -11.03 -0.90
N GLN A 211 24.67 -12.10 -1.16
CA GLN A 211 25.23 -13.42 -1.48
C GLN A 211 25.88 -13.44 -2.86
N VAL A 212 25.27 -12.82 -3.86
CA VAL A 212 25.79 -12.75 -5.23
C VAL A 212 27.03 -11.84 -5.32
N ARG A 213 27.18 -10.84 -4.44
CA ARG A 213 28.20 -9.78 -4.54
C ARG A 213 29.15 -9.66 -3.38
N GLY A 214 28.88 -10.31 -2.26
CA GLY A 214 29.67 -10.11 -1.02
C GLY A 214 29.64 -8.67 -0.51
N ARG A 215 28.65 -7.84 -0.91
CA ARG A 215 28.50 -6.46 -0.48
C ARG A 215 27.22 -6.28 0.32
N THR A 216 27.36 -5.66 1.48
CA THR A 216 26.21 -5.23 2.30
C THR A 216 25.61 -3.97 1.68
N VAL A 217 24.37 -4.03 1.22
CA VAL A 217 23.60 -2.83 0.88
C VAL A 217 23.27 -2.11 2.19
N ARG A 218 23.73 -0.87 2.34
CA ARG A 218 23.37 -0.06 3.51
C ARG A 218 22.02 0.58 3.26
N HIS A 219 21.11 0.36 4.19
CA HIS A 219 19.88 1.13 4.32
C HIS A 219 20.23 2.55 4.79
N ASP A 220 20.04 3.55 3.96
CA ASP A 220 20.17 4.94 4.36
C ASP A 220 18.85 5.42 4.98
N ALA A 221 18.68 5.16 6.27
CA ALA A 221 17.51 5.60 7.05
C ALA A 221 17.51 7.12 7.38
N GLU A 222 18.60 7.85 7.06
CA GLU A 222 18.83 9.18 7.64
C GLU A 222 18.24 10.37 6.88
N ASN A 223 17.72 10.24 5.67
CA ASN A 223 17.49 11.41 4.83
C ASN A 223 16.03 11.81 4.55
N GLY A 224 15.02 11.21 5.18
CA GLY A 224 13.61 11.68 5.04
C GLY A 224 13.05 11.64 3.61
N TYR A 225 13.76 11.07 2.66
CA TYR A 225 13.34 10.85 1.29
C TYR A 225 12.65 9.49 1.15
N ILE A 226 11.74 9.38 0.20
CA ILE A 226 11.25 8.08 -0.26
C ILE A 226 12.46 7.30 -0.74
N ARG A 227 12.75 6.19 -0.04
CA ARG A 227 13.91 5.35 -0.37
C ARG A 227 13.58 4.52 -1.61
N ARG A 228 14.54 4.31 -2.46
CA ARG A 228 14.46 3.37 -3.58
C ARG A 228 15.31 2.15 -3.26
N THR A 229 14.76 0.97 -3.51
CA THR A 229 15.59 -0.23 -3.65
C THR A 229 16.65 0.04 -4.73
N PRO A 230 17.93 -0.28 -4.52
CA PRO A 230 18.94 -0.01 -5.52
C PRO A 230 18.57 -0.66 -6.85
N ARG A 231 18.38 0.12 -7.89
CA ARG A 231 18.18 -0.40 -9.23
C ARG A 231 19.43 -1.17 -9.66
N MET A 232 19.26 -2.37 -10.24
CA MET A 232 20.38 -3.11 -10.80
C MET A 232 21.16 -2.25 -11.79
N THR A 233 22.48 -2.22 -11.67
CA THR A 233 23.33 -1.59 -12.66
C THR A 233 23.53 -2.53 -13.85
N ALA A 234 23.92 -2.01 -15.01
CA ALA A 234 24.23 -2.83 -16.20
C ALA A 234 25.34 -3.87 -15.97
N GLU A 235 26.18 -3.68 -14.94
CA GLU A 235 27.22 -4.65 -14.53
C GLU A 235 26.65 -5.79 -13.67
N GLU A 236 25.47 -5.59 -13.11
CA GLU A 236 24.78 -6.48 -12.18
C GLU A 236 23.78 -7.39 -12.89
N GLU A 237 23.21 -6.92 -13.97
CA GLU A 237 22.24 -7.65 -14.78
C GLU A 237 22.77 -9.00 -15.32
N PRO A 238 24.05 -9.15 -15.76
CA PRO A 238 24.58 -10.43 -16.18
C PRO A 238 24.68 -11.48 -15.06
N ALA A 239 25.06 -11.08 -13.85
CA ALA A 239 25.17 -12.00 -12.71
C ALA A 239 23.80 -12.49 -12.25
N PHE A 240 22.80 -11.62 -12.30
CA PHE A 240 21.41 -11.97 -11.99
C PHE A 240 20.79 -12.83 -13.09
N SER A 241 21.06 -12.52 -14.36
CA SER A 241 20.61 -13.34 -15.50
C SER A 241 21.26 -14.72 -15.50
N GLU A 242 22.49 -14.85 -15.00
CA GLU A 242 23.16 -16.15 -14.83
C GLU A 242 22.54 -16.95 -13.67
N LEU A 243 22.21 -16.31 -12.57
CA LEU A 243 21.50 -16.93 -11.46
C LEU A 243 20.08 -17.38 -11.89
N ALA A 244 19.37 -16.57 -12.64
CA ALA A 244 18.07 -16.91 -13.22
C ALA A 244 18.18 -18.10 -14.18
N ARG A 245 19.22 -18.18 -15.01
CA ARG A 245 19.47 -19.34 -15.91
C ARG A 245 19.78 -20.63 -15.16
N LEU A 246 20.45 -20.55 -14.01
CA LEU A 246 20.73 -21.72 -13.18
C LEU A 246 19.48 -22.29 -12.51
N THR A 247 18.39 -21.49 -12.48
CA THR A 247 17.10 -21.85 -11.88
C THR A 247 16.01 -22.15 -12.92
N GLU A 248 16.32 -22.09 -14.22
CA GLU A 248 15.36 -22.39 -15.31
C GLU A 248 14.92 -23.85 -15.34
N THR A 249 13.94 -24.19 -14.51
CA THR A 249 13.02 -25.30 -14.81
C THR A 249 11.61 -24.71 -15.09
N PRO A 250 10.79 -25.35 -15.95
CA PRO A 250 9.45 -24.83 -16.30
C PRO A 250 8.51 -24.62 -15.12
N GLU A 251 8.76 -25.30 -13.99
CA GLU A 251 7.99 -25.15 -12.75
C GLU A 251 8.45 -23.95 -11.90
N ILE A 252 9.69 -23.55 -12.10
CA ILE A 252 10.34 -22.42 -11.43
C ILE A 252 9.98 -21.10 -12.11
N THR A 253 9.79 -21.08 -13.42
CA THR A 253 9.45 -19.89 -14.21
C THR A 253 8.09 -19.27 -13.84
N LYS A 254 7.20 -20.03 -13.21
CA LYS A 254 5.91 -19.51 -12.70
C LYS A 254 5.99 -18.87 -11.31
N ALA A 255 7.11 -19.02 -10.66
CA ALA A 255 7.28 -18.67 -9.27
C ALA A 255 8.40 -17.65 -9.04
N LEU A 256 9.01 -17.14 -10.10
CA LEU A 256 10.26 -16.40 -10.05
C LEU A 256 10.05 -14.92 -9.88
N PHE A 257 9.41 -14.43 -8.94
CA PHE A 257 9.59 -13.04 -8.50
C PHE A 257 8.71 -12.81 -7.30
N THR A 258 9.38 -12.76 -6.28
CA THR A 258 9.12 -12.39 -4.93
C THR A 258 9.08 -13.56 -3.95
N THR A 259 8.16 -14.49 -3.97
CA THR A 259 8.08 -15.64 -3.02
C THR A 259 9.04 -16.76 -3.37
N SER A 260 9.45 -16.83 -4.60
CA SER A 260 9.99 -18.07 -5.15
C SER A 260 11.48 -18.12 -5.24
N LEU A 261 12.17 -16.99 -5.34
CA LEU A 261 13.62 -17.03 -5.41
C LEU A 261 14.21 -17.55 -4.09
N GLY A 262 13.64 -17.17 -2.95
CA GLY A 262 14.01 -17.69 -1.64
C GLY A 262 13.65 -19.16 -1.44
N GLU A 263 12.47 -19.61 -1.88
CA GLU A 263 12.08 -21.02 -1.86
C GLU A 263 12.92 -21.87 -2.83
N VAL A 264 13.11 -21.35 -4.04
CA VAL A 264 13.90 -22.01 -5.09
C VAL A 264 15.37 -22.12 -4.69
N LEU A 265 15.95 -21.08 -4.13
CA LEU A 265 17.32 -21.08 -3.66
C LEU A 265 17.47 -21.66 -2.26
N LYS A 266 16.35 -22.07 -1.60
CA LYS A 266 16.32 -22.58 -0.21
C LYS A 266 17.12 -21.69 0.75
N LEU A 267 17.03 -20.38 0.54
CA LEU A 267 17.68 -19.43 1.41
C LEU A 267 16.89 -19.31 2.71
N PRO A 268 17.53 -19.36 3.88
CA PRO A 268 16.84 -19.12 5.15
C PRO A 268 16.22 -17.73 5.16
N GLY A 269 14.89 -17.65 5.24
CA GLY A 269 14.16 -16.39 5.25
C GLY A 269 13.70 -15.86 3.89
N GLY A 270 13.95 -16.60 2.79
CA GLY A 270 13.57 -16.18 1.44
C GLY A 270 12.08 -16.27 1.19
N GLN A 271 11.35 -15.24 1.54
CA GLN A 271 9.94 -15.08 1.19
C GLN A 271 9.62 -13.61 1.04
N ASP A 272 8.70 -13.32 0.13
CA ASP A 272 8.22 -11.99 -0.12
C ASP A 272 7.66 -11.34 1.10
N ARG A 273 8.18 -10.19 1.37
CA ARG A 273 7.87 -9.47 2.59
C ARG A 273 7.64 -7.98 2.31
N ALA A 274 7.25 -7.70 1.08
CA ALA A 274 6.95 -6.37 0.61
C ALA A 274 5.61 -6.37 -0.14
N ILE A 275 5.02 -5.23 -0.31
CA ILE A 275 3.80 -5.02 -1.08
C ILE A 275 4.12 -4.36 -2.43
N ALA A 276 3.32 -4.61 -3.47
CA ALA A 276 3.46 -4.03 -4.79
C ALA A 276 4.76 -4.41 -5.55
N SER A 277 5.01 -5.71 -5.72
CA SER A 277 6.16 -6.21 -6.49
C SER A 277 5.99 -6.06 -8.01
N ASP A 278 7.09 -5.85 -8.70
CA ASP A 278 7.17 -5.74 -10.17
C ASP A 278 8.28 -6.63 -10.72
N ASP A 279 7.91 -7.70 -11.43
CA ASP A 279 8.86 -8.67 -11.99
C ASP A 279 9.78 -8.10 -13.08
N GLY A 280 9.33 -7.02 -13.74
CA GLY A 280 10.14 -6.38 -14.79
C GLY A 280 11.29 -5.55 -14.26
N THR A 281 11.22 -5.10 -13.01
CA THR A 281 12.21 -4.22 -12.37
C THR A 281 12.82 -4.82 -11.12
N LEU A 282 12.25 -5.93 -10.61
CA LEU A 282 12.65 -6.59 -9.36
C LEU A 282 12.57 -5.65 -8.14
N HIS A 283 11.69 -4.67 -8.21
CA HIS A 283 11.39 -3.77 -7.11
C HIS A 283 10.13 -4.20 -6.38
N SER A 284 10.13 -4.02 -5.08
CA SER A 284 8.96 -4.10 -4.23
C SER A 284 8.97 -2.96 -3.22
N LEU A 285 7.77 -2.57 -2.79
CA LEU A 285 7.57 -1.49 -1.84
C LEU A 285 7.70 -2.05 -0.42
N ASP A 286 8.71 -1.62 0.33
CA ASP A 286 8.88 -2.01 1.73
C ASP A 286 8.01 -1.16 2.69
N THR A 287 7.89 -1.59 3.95
CA THR A 287 7.06 -0.93 4.96
C THR A 287 7.50 0.51 5.25
N ILE A 288 8.80 0.80 5.23
CA ILE A 288 9.33 2.15 5.46
C ILE A 288 9.07 3.03 4.23
N GLU A 289 9.20 2.49 3.02
CA GLU A 289 8.86 3.18 1.77
C GLU A 289 7.37 3.48 1.71
N LEU A 290 6.51 2.51 2.09
CA LEU A 290 5.07 2.71 2.21
C LEU A 290 4.76 3.86 3.16
N SER A 291 5.35 3.87 4.36
CA SER A 291 5.18 4.95 5.34
C SER A 291 5.57 6.32 4.76
N ASN A 292 6.71 6.38 4.07
CA ASN A 292 7.15 7.61 3.41
C ASN A 292 6.20 8.09 2.30
N VAL A 293 5.63 7.18 1.52
CA VAL A 293 4.60 7.51 0.52
C VAL A 293 3.34 8.03 1.20
N MET A 294 2.86 7.34 2.25
CA MET A 294 1.66 7.75 2.98
C MET A 294 1.83 9.12 3.63
N ARG A 295 3.01 9.41 4.18
CA ARG A 295 3.34 10.76 4.69
C ARG A 295 3.26 11.81 3.59
N ARG A 296 3.79 11.54 2.39
CA ARG A 296 3.70 12.48 1.26
C ARG A 296 2.27 12.67 0.77
N ILE A 297 1.46 11.61 0.77
CA ILE A 297 0.02 11.72 0.46
C ILE A 297 -0.69 12.58 1.51
N HIS A 298 -0.39 12.38 2.80
CA HIS A 298 -0.90 13.20 3.89
C HIS A 298 -0.53 14.69 3.68
N ASP A 299 0.74 14.98 3.40
CA ASP A 299 1.22 16.36 3.14
C ASP A 299 0.47 16.99 1.96
N ASP A 300 0.27 16.24 0.87
CA ASP A 300 -0.41 16.72 -0.34
C ASP A 300 -1.92 16.96 -0.10
N LEU A 301 -2.57 16.11 0.71
CA LEU A 301 -4.00 16.23 1.05
C LEU A 301 -4.25 17.22 2.19
N GLY A 302 -3.24 17.53 3.01
CA GLY A 302 -3.36 18.31 4.26
C GLY A 302 -4.10 17.55 5.38
N ARG A 303 -4.26 16.22 5.25
CA ARG A 303 -4.92 15.33 6.20
C ARG A 303 -4.57 13.87 5.91
N PRO A 304 -4.73 12.95 6.88
CA PRO A 304 -4.61 11.53 6.61
C PRO A 304 -5.57 11.08 5.50
N ILE A 305 -5.17 10.05 4.75
CA ILE A 305 -6.10 9.35 3.84
C ILE A 305 -7.16 8.62 4.66
N ASP A 306 -8.39 8.55 4.17
CA ASP A 306 -9.50 8.02 4.98
C ASP A 306 -9.40 6.50 5.17
N LEU A 307 -8.92 5.77 4.13
CA LEU A 307 -8.70 4.34 4.20
C LEU A 307 -7.50 3.91 3.34
N LEU A 308 -6.62 3.08 3.91
CA LEU A 308 -5.64 2.29 3.18
C LEU A 308 -6.05 0.81 3.26
N GLY A 309 -6.33 0.22 2.11
CA GLY A 309 -6.55 -1.20 1.93
C GLY A 309 -5.32 -1.88 1.33
N MET A 310 -5.06 -3.09 1.76
CA MET A 310 -4.01 -3.92 1.21
C MET A 310 -4.62 -5.27 0.82
N ASP A 311 -5.04 -5.37 -0.45
CA ASP A 311 -5.50 -6.61 -1.09
C ASP A 311 -4.26 -7.45 -1.41
N ALA A 312 -3.69 -8.01 -0.34
CA ALA A 312 -2.39 -8.65 -0.33
C ALA A 312 -2.17 -9.46 0.96
N CYS A 313 -1.46 -10.57 0.85
CA CYS A 313 -1.17 -11.49 1.96
C CYS A 313 -0.48 -10.80 3.14
N LEU A 314 -0.78 -11.20 4.38
CA LEU A 314 -0.02 -10.93 5.61
C LEU A 314 0.11 -9.44 6.00
N MET A 315 -0.67 -8.54 5.39
CA MET A 315 -0.51 -7.10 5.59
C MET A 315 -1.24 -6.57 6.83
N SER A 316 -2.09 -7.37 7.49
CA SER A 316 -2.68 -7.02 8.77
C SER A 316 -1.75 -7.39 9.92
N ASN A 317 -0.70 -6.60 10.10
CA ASN A 317 0.21 -6.74 11.23
C ASN A 317 0.48 -5.40 11.92
N LEU A 318 0.83 -5.48 13.20
CA LEU A 318 0.98 -4.31 14.06
C LEU A 318 2.12 -3.41 13.59
N GLU A 319 3.19 -4.00 13.06
CA GLU A 319 4.36 -3.28 12.56
C GLU A 319 3.99 -2.35 11.41
N VAL A 320 3.25 -2.84 10.41
CA VAL A 320 2.78 -2.03 9.28
C VAL A 320 1.80 -0.98 9.76
N CYS A 321 0.80 -1.36 10.57
CA CYS A 321 -0.19 -0.42 11.10
C CYS A 321 0.45 0.72 11.89
N TYR A 322 1.46 0.40 12.70
CA TYR A 322 2.16 1.40 13.52
C TYR A 322 3.06 2.32 12.69
N GLU A 323 3.69 1.80 11.64
CA GLU A 323 4.56 2.58 10.77
C GLU A 323 3.78 3.67 10.00
N ILE A 324 2.54 3.39 9.57
CA ILE A 324 1.72 4.31 8.75
C ILE A 324 0.68 5.12 9.55
N ARG A 325 0.59 4.93 10.86
CA ARG A 325 -0.50 5.39 11.75
C ARG A 325 -0.86 6.87 11.67
N GLU A 326 0.14 7.73 11.46
CA GLU A 326 -0.08 9.18 11.44
C GLU A 326 -0.71 9.67 10.12
N HIS A 327 -0.77 8.81 9.11
CA HIS A 327 -1.07 9.20 7.74
C HIS A 327 -2.35 8.53 7.20
N VAL A 328 -2.96 7.64 7.99
CA VAL A 328 -4.12 6.83 7.58
C VAL A 328 -5.18 6.85 8.67
N GLY A 329 -6.46 6.92 8.28
CA GLY A 329 -7.58 6.82 9.22
C GLY A 329 -7.96 5.38 9.56
N THR A 330 -8.18 4.56 8.52
CA THR A 330 -8.55 3.14 8.64
C THR A 330 -7.61 2.30 7.80
N VAL A 331 -7.10 1.19 8.35
CA VAL A 331 -6.28 0.20 7.63
C VAL A 331 -7.06 -1.09 7.50
N VAL A 332 -7.03 -1.70 6.30
CA VAL A 332 -7.66 -3.01 6.03
C VAL A 332 -6.64 -3.95 5.41
N GLY A 333 -6.54 -5.18 5.92
CA GLY A 333 -5.62 -6.20 5.42
C GLY A 333 -5.87 -7.56 6.05
N SER A 334 -5.14 -8.57 5.60
CA SER A 334 -5.23 -9.96 6.05
C SER A 334 -4.01 -10.37 6.88
N GLU A 335 -4.21 -11.23 7.90
CA GLU A 335 -3.13 -11.90 8.63
C GLU A 335 -2.63 -13.16 7.90
N GLU A 336 -3.50 -13.81 7.11
CA GLU A 336 -3.21 -15.04 6.37
C GLU A 336 -2.94 -14.71 4.90
N LEU A 337 -2.53 -15.71 4.15
CA LEU A 337 -2.42 -15.63 2.70
C LEU A 337 -3.80 -15.36 2.09
N GLU A 338 -3.87 -14.43 1.16
CA GLU A 338 -5.08 -14.17 0.39
C GLU A 338 -5.13 -15.07 -0.85
N PRO A 339 -6.27 -15.72 -1.12
CA PRO A 339 -6.47 -16.44 -2.37
C PRO A 339 -6.43 -15.50 -3.58
N ASN A 340 -6.11 -16.06 -4.77
CA ASN A 340 -5.99 -15.29 -6.02
C ASN A 340 -7.32 -14.64 -6.49
N GLU A 341 -8.42 -14.94 -5.85
CA GLU A 341 -9.71 -14.28 -6.05
C GLU A 341 -9.72 -12.86 -5.49
N GLY A 342 -8.86 -12.54 -4.51
CA GLY A 342 -8.72 -11.22 -3.93
C GLY A 342 -10.01 -10.67 -3.29
N TRP A 343 -10.12 -9.36 -3.26
CA TRP A 343 -11.28 -8.68 -2.71
C TRP A 343 -12.46 -8.68 -3.68
N PRO A 344 -13.70 -8.92 -3.21
CA PRO A 344 -14.89 -8.87 -4.05
C PRO A 344 -15.29 -7.41 -4.33
N TYR A 345 -14.68 -6.79 -5.34
CA TYR A 345 -14.85 -5.36 -5.62
C TYR A 345 -16.28 -4.96 -5.96
N THR A 346 -17.01 -5.81 -6.70
CA THR A 346 -18.40 -5.53 -7.09
C THR A 346 -19.32 -5.30 -5.89
N PRO A 347 -19.46 -6.19 -4.88
CA PRO A 347 -20.30 -5.93 -3.71
C PRO A 347 -19.77 -4.79 -2.84
N ILE A 348 -18.45 -4.61 -2.69
CA ILE A 348 -17.86 -3.50 -1.93
C ILE A 348 -18.29 -2.14 -2.54
N LEU A 349 -18.05 -1.95 -3.83
CA LEU A 349 -18.39 -0.71 -4.53
C LEU A 349 -19.90 -0.50 -4.63
N SER A 350 -20.70 -1.58 -4.76
CA SER A 350 -22.17 -1.48 -4.72
C SER A 350 -22.68 -0.97 -3.37
N ALA A 351 -22.06 -1.41 -2.27
CA ALA A 351 -22.38 -0.89 -0.94
C ALA A 351 -21.96 0.59 -0.79
N MET A 352 -20.81 0.98 -1.32
CA MET A 352 -20.40 2.39 -1.35
C MET A 352 -21.37 3.26 -2.15
N ALA A 353 -21.81 2.79 -3.33
CA ALA A 353 -22.78 3.50 -4.17
C ALA A 353 -24.14 3.62 -3.50
N ALA A 354 -24.54 2.63 -2.71
CA ALA A 354 -25.78 2.67 -1.93
C ALA A 354 -25.73 3.66 -0.74
N ASN A 355 -24.55 3.86 -0.13
CA ASN A 355 -24.32 4.80 0.95
C ASN A 355 -23.00 5.57 0.78
N PRO A 356 -22.90 6.50 -0.17
CA PRO A 356 -21.65 7.19 -0.44
C PRO A 356 -21.19 8.12 0.69
N ARG A 357 -22.03 8.38 1.70
CA ARG A 357 -21.67 9.21 2.85
C ARG A 357 -21.00 8.44 3.98
N MET A 358 -20.86 7.12 3.88
CA MET A 358 -20.14 6.32 4.87
C MET A 358 -18.73 6.89 5.13
N ASP A 359 -18.19 6.67 6.32
CA ASP A 359 -16.79 7.01 6.63
C ASP A 359 -15.85 5.84 6.35
N GLY A 360 -14.54 6.05 6.59
CA GLY A 360 -13.52 5.01 6.36
C GLY A 360 -13.69 3.78 7.25
N ARG A 361 -14.22 3.96 8.46
CA ARG A 361 -14.47 2.85 9.40
C ARG A 361 -15.60 1.95 8.92
N GLU A 362 -16.69 2.57 8.45
CA GLU A 362 -17.83 1.84 7.88
C GLU A 362 -17.41 1.09 6.60
N LEU A 363 -16.63 1.75 5.73
CA LEU A 363 -16.07 1.12 4.53
C LEU A 363 -15.17 -0.06 4.90
N GLY A 364 -14.29 0.10 5.88
CA GLY A 364 -13.43 -0.99 6.36
C GLY A 364 -14.23 -2.20 6.84
N ARG A 365 -15.32 -1.98 7.59
CA ARG A 365 -16.23 -3.06 8.02
C ARG A 365 -16.88 -3.78 6.84
N ILE A 366 -17.35 -3.03 5.84
CA ILE A 366 -17.95 -3.60 4.64
C ILE A 366 -16.95 -4.45 3.89
N ILE A 367 -15.72 -3.99 3.72
CA ILE A 367 -14.66 -4.76 3.05
C ILE A 367 -14.45 -6.09 3.77
N VAL A 368 -14.30 -6.08 5.09
CA VAL A 368 -14.12 -7.31 5.90
C VAL A 368 -15.30 -8.27 5.73
N ASP A 369 -16.53 -7.75 5.87
CA ASP A 369 -17.73 -8.57 5.80
C ASP A 369 -17.94 -9.18 4.41
N GLU A 370 -17.73 -8.41 3.33
CA GLU A 370 -17.88 -8.89 1.96
C GLU A 370 -16.77 -9.87 1.60
N TYR A 371 -15.52 -9.62 2.01
CA TYR A 371 -14.41 -10.52 1.78
C TYR A 371 -14.66 -11.90 2.42
N VAL A 372 -14.94 -11.94 3.71
CA VAL A 372 -15.23 -13.22 4.39
C VAL A 372 -16.48 -13.90 3.82
N ARG A 373 -17.49 -13.12 3.43
CA ARG A 373 -18.71 -13.63 2.80
C ARG A 373 -18.43 -14.31 1.46
N SER A 374 -17.52 -13.76 0.64
CA SER A 374 -17.19 -14.32 -0.68
C SER A 374 -16.58 -15.72 -0.60
N PHE A 375 -15.90 -16.03 0.51
CA PHE A 375 -15.28 -17.34 0.72
C PHE A 375 -16.17 -18.35 1.49
N ARG A 376 -17.36 -17.94 1.98
CA ARG A 376 -18.26 -18.85 2.72
C ARG A 376 -18.59 -20.11 1.92
N GLY A 377 -18.36 -21.27 2.55
CA GLY A 377 -18.60 -22.58 1.94
C GLY A 377 -17.51 -23.07 1.01
N THR A 378 -16.45 -22.31 0.81
CA THR A 378 -15.23 -22.77 0.15
C THR A 378 -14.33 -23.54 1.13
N ARG A 379 -13.23 -24.12 0.62
CA ARG A 379 -12.20 -24.76 1.47
C ARG A 379 -11.04 -23.80 1.79
N GLN A 380 -11.13 -22.56 1.36
CA GLN A 380 -10.08 -21.57 1.59
C GLN A 380 -10.03 -21.18 3.07
N THR A 381 -8.81 -21.01 3.57
CA THR A 381 -8.57 -20.38 4.87
C THR A 381 -8.28 -18.91 4.60
N VAL A 382 -9.07 -18.02 5.19
CA VAL A 382 -8.94 -16.57 4.99
C VAL A 382 -9.14 -15.84 6.31
N THR A 383 -8.48 -14.69 6.43
CA THR A 383 -8.71 -13.70 7.48
C THR A 383 -8.85 -12.33 6.83
N GLN A 384 -9.55 -11.42 7.46
CA GLN A 384 -9.58 -10.02 7.07
C GLN A 384 -9.86 -9.15 8.29
N CYS A 385 -9.25 -7.98 8.35
CA CYS A 385 -9.35 -7.09 9.50
C CYS A 385 -9.38 -5.63 9.06
N ALA A 386 -10.17 -4.83 9.78
CA ALA A 386 -10.14 -3.38 9.70
C ALA A 386 -9.75 -2.80 11.07
N VAL A 387 -8.74 -1.93 11.09
CA VAL A 387 -8.29 -1.23 12.29
C VAL A 387 -8.47 0.27 12.17
N ASP A 388 -8.76 0.92 13.30
CA ASP A 388 -8.83 2.37 13.42
C ASP A 388 -7.46 2.93 13.80
N ALA A 389 -6.68 3.37 12.82
CA ALA A 389 -5.34 3.89 13.06
C ALA A 389 -5.32 5.12 13.99
N THR A 390 -6.43 5.85 14.11
CA THR A 390 -6.53 7.00 15.03
C THR A 390 -6.54 6.59 16.50
N ARG A 391 -6.78 5.32 16.80
CA ARG A 391 -6.77 4.74 18.15
C ARG A 391 -5.52 3.91 18.47
N ILE A 392 -4.58 3.86 17.57
CA ILE A 392 -3.40 2.99 17.73
C ILE A 392 -2.57 3.36 18.97
N GLU A 393 -2.47 4.63 19.31
CA GLU A 393 -1.70 5.07 20.49
C GLU A 393 -2.32 4.58 21.82
N GLU A 394 -3.63 4.39 21.86
CA GLU A 394 -4.31 3.78 23.00
C GLU A 394 -3.95 2.29 23.10
N PHE A 395 -3.98 1.57 21.99
CA PHE A 395 -3.59 0.17 21.91
C PHE A 395 -2.11 -0.02 22.24
N MET A 396 -1.25 0.82 21.72
CA MET A 396 0.21 0.73 21.93
C MET A 396 0.65 0.93 23.37
N ARG A 397 -0.06 1.73 24.17
CA ARG A 397 0.24 1.85 25.61
C ARG A 397 0.05 0.54 26.37
N GLU A 398 -1.01 -0.21 26.05
CA GLU A 398 -1.22 -1.53 26.64
C GLU A 398 -0.26 -2.57 26.05
N PHE A 399 0.06 -2.47 24.75
CA PHE A 399 1.02 -3.35 24.08
C PHE A 399 2.44 -3.18 24.62
N GLU A 400 2.88 -1.96 24.89
CA GLU A 400 4.16 -1.68 25.56
C GLU A 400 4.21 -2.32 26.96
N THR A 401 3.11 -2.19 27.71
CA THR A 401 3.00 -2.84 29.02
C THR A 401 3.03 -4.37 28.91
N LEU A 402 2.42 -4.93 27.84
CA LEU A 402 2.50 -6.35 27.51
C LEU A 402 3.96 -6.77 27.23
N ALA A 403 4.68 -6.02 26.42
CA ALA A 403 6.07 -6.30 26.06
C ALA A 403 6.98 -6.33 27.30
N ALA A 404 6.88 -5.30 28.14
CA ALA A 404 7.61 -5.23 29.42
C ALA A 404 7.25 -6.39 30.35
N GLY A 405 5.96 -6.73 30.46
CA GLY A 405 5.48 -7.87 31.27
C GLY A 405 5.99 -9.22 30.75
N LEU A 406 6.03 -9.41 29.42
CA LEU A 406 6.59 -10.61 28.80
C LEU A 406 8.10 -10.74 29.06
N ARG A 407 8.86 -9.66 29.06
CA ARG A 407 10.29 -9.66 29.47
C ARG A 407 10.45 -10.13 30.91
N GLN A 408 9.65 -9.61 31.84
CA GLN A 408 9.67 -10.04 33.22
C GLN A 408 9.28 -11.52 33.37
N GLN A 409 8.27 -11.97 32.62
CA GLN A 409 7.82 -13.36 32.59
C GLN A 409 8.93 -14.30 32.09
N VAL A 410 9.70 -13.91 31.07
CA VAL A 410 10.86 -14.67 30.57
C VAL A 410 11.92 -14.83 31.66
N ARG A 411 12.22 -13.77 32.41
CA ARG A 411 13.20 -13.79 33.50
C ARG A 411 12.74 -14.60 34.72
N GLY A 412 11.45 -14.49 35.06
CA GLY A 412 10.87 -15.17 36.21
C GLY A 412 10.49 -16.63 35.95
N ASN A 413 9.70 -16.85 34.93
CA ASN A 413 9.22 -18.18 34.52
C ASN A 413 9.01 -18.28 33.00
N ARG A 414 10.09 -18.52 32.31
CA ARG A 414 10.11 -18.65 30.84
C ARG A 414 9.15 -19.72 30.33
N SER A 415 8.90 -20.80 31.08
CA SER A 415 8.07 -21.91 30.59
C SER A 415 6.65 -21.49 30.26
N VAL A 416 6.17 -20.36 30.80
CA VAL A 416 4.89 -19.75 30.40
C VAL A 416 4.96 -19.25 28.98
N VAL A 417 5.98 -18.48 28.61
CA VAL A 417 6.15 -17.95 27.26
C VAL A 417 6.38 -19.07 26.25
N ASP A 418 7.14 -20.13 26.62
CA ASP A 418 7.30 -21.34 25.81
C ASP A 418 5.94 -22.02 25.55
N SER A 419 5.09 -22.10 26.59
CA SER A 419 3.72 -22.64 26.49
C SER A 419 2.84 -21.81 25.55
N VAL A 420 2.82 -20.51 25.75
CA VAL A 420 2.10 -19.56 24.91
C VAL A 420 2.56 -19.68 23.45
N GLN A 421 3.87 -19.65 23.22
CA GLN A 421 4.43 -19.78 21.88
C GLN A 421 4.03 -21.09 21.15
N SER A 422 3.74 -22.15 21.91
CA SER A 422 3.36 -23.45 21.35
C SER A 422 1.90 -23.52 20.89
N VAL A 423 1.03 -22.64 21.38
CA VAL A 423 -0.43 -22.70 21.16
C VAL A 423 -0.99 -21.54 20.34
N VAL A 424 -0.25 -20.43 20.20
CA VAL A 424 -0.68 -19.27 19.42
C VAL A 424 -0.85 -19.62 17.95
N THR A 425 -1.84 -19.02 17.31
CA THR A 425 -2.01 -19.12 15.86
C THR A 425 -0.90 -18.36 15.15
N ARG A 426 -0.36 -18.96 14.09
CA ARG A 426 0.78 -18.44 13.35
C ARG A 426 0.52 -18.42 11.87
N PHE A 427 0.96 -17.33 11.27
CA PHE A 427 0.87 -17.06 9.86
C PHE A 427 2.24 -17.09 9.21
N HIS A 428 2.22 -17.10 7.91
CA HIS A 428 3.38 -17.15 7.08
C HIS A 428 4.08 -18.53 7.03
N VAL A 429 4.88 -18.77 5.99
CA VAL A 429 5.57 -20.05 5.80
C VAL A 429 6.64 -20.27 6.87
N ASP A 430 7.35 -19.22 7.28
CA ASP A 430 8.34 -19.28 8.36
C ASP A 430 7.72 -19.22 9.78
N ARG A 431 6.39 -19.03 9.85
CA ARG A 431 5.64 -18.96 11.10
C ARG A 431 6.12 -17.86 12.05
N SER A 432 6.63 -16.77 11.50
CA SER A 432 7.17 -15.65 12.27
C SER A 432 6.12 -14.67 12.79
N LEU A 433 4.94 -14.64 12.16
CA LEU A 433 3.82 -13.80 12.60
C LEU A 433 2.88 -14.59 13.50
N VAL A 434 2.44 -13.98 14.60
CA VAL A 434 1.48 -14.55 15.55
C VAL A 434 0.25 -13.67 15.65
N ASP A 435 -0.93 -14.27 15.71
CA ASP A 435 -2.15 -13.54 16.04
C ASP A 435 -2.12 -13.01 17.47
N LEU A 436 -2.35 -11.71 17.62
CA LEU A 436 -2.28 -11.03 18.91
C LEU A 436 -3.42 -11.42 19.85
N ARG A 437 -4.61 -11.74 19.32
CA ARG A 437 -5.73 -12.18 20.14
C ARG A 437 -5.46 -13.55 20.76
N THR A 438 -4.99 -14.52 19.98
CA THR A 438 -4.65 -15.85 20.50
C THR A 438 -3.45 -15.79 21.44
N LEU A 439 -2.49 -14.88 21.22
CA LEU A 439 -1.40 -14.59 22.16
C LEU A 439 -1.96 -14.13 23.51
N CYS A 440 -2.82 -13.11 23.51
CA CYS A 440 -3.43 -12.57 24.71
C CYS A 440 -4.30 -13.62 25.44
N LEU A 441 -5.12 -14.37 24.68
CA LEU A 441 -5.94 -15.45 25.25
C LEU A 441 -5.08 -16.52 25.94
N ALA A 442 -3.98 -16.94 25.32
CA ALA A 442 -3.07 -17.93 25.91
C ALA A 442 -2.44 -17.42 27.22
N LEU A 443 -2.10 -16.12 27.30
CA LEU A 443 -1.60 -15.50 28.53
C LEU A 443 -2.66 -15.44 29.64
N VAL A 444 -3.90 -15.12 29.29
CA VAL A 444 -5.00 -15.03 30.28
C VAL A 444 -5.37 -16.40 30.85
N VAL A 445 -5.34 -17.44 30.01
CA VAL A 445 -5.76 -18.80 30.41
C VAL A 445 -4.67 -19.55 31.19
N ASP A 446 -3.39 -19.28 30.97
CA ASP A 446 -2.31 -19.96 31.71
C ASP A 446 -2.20 -19.42 33.12
N SER A 447 -2.61 -20.22 34.08
CA SER A 447 -2.59 -19.87 35.53
C SER A 447 -1.19 -19.56 36.11
N ARG A 448 -0.13 -19.81 35.34
CA ARG A 448 1.27 -19.50 35.71
C ARG A 448 1.70 -18.12 35.22
N THR A 449 0.88 -17.45 34.40
CA THR A 449 1.13 -16.08 33.96
C THR A 449 1.06 -15.13 35.16
N ASP A 450 1.96 -14.16 35.19
CA ASP A 450 1.89 -13.08 36.17
C ASP A 450 0.52 -12.39 36.10
N PRO A 451 -0.18 -12.17 37.22
CA PRO A 451 -1.52 -11.59 37.22
C PRO A 451 -1.60 -10.20 36.57
N THR A 452 -0.54 -9.39 36.64
CA THR A 452 -0.48 -8.07 35.99
C THR A 452 -0.41 -8.24 34.47
N LEU A 453 0.44 -9.16 34.01
CA LEU A 453 0.55 -9.49 32.59
C LEU A 453 -0.75 -10.05 32.03
N ALA A 454 -1.43 -10.94 32.73
CA ALA A 454 -2.73 -11.47 32.34
C ALA A 454 -3.80 -10.35 32.24
N SER A 455 -3.79 -9.40 33.21
CA SER A 455 -4.71 -8.26 33.18
C SER A 455 -4.47 -7.32 31.99
N VAL A 456 -3.21 -7.11 31.59
CA VAL A 456 -2.87 -6.32 30.40
C VAL A 456 -3.33 -7.03 29.13
N ALA A 457 -3.11 -8.35 29.05
CA ALA A 457 -3.59 -9.16 27.93
C ALA A 457 -5.13 -9.09 27.80
N ASP A 458 -5.86 -9.13 28.92
CA ASP A 458 -7.34 -8.99 28.93
C ASP A 458 -7.81 -7.61 28.45
N LYS A 459 -7.10 -6.54 28.80
CA LYS A 459 -7.39 -5.20 28.28
C LYS A 459 -7.19 -5.11 26.77
N LEU A 460 -6.14 -5.70 26.22
CA LEU A 460 -5.92 -5.73 24.77
C LEU A 460 -7.03 -6.52 24.06
N LEU A 461 -7.50 -7.63 24.65
CA LEU A 461 -8.65 -8.36 24.15
C LEU A 461 -9.92 -7.49 24.10
N ALA A 462 -10.14 -6.64 25.11
CA ALA A 462 -11.28 -5.73 25.15
C ALA A 462 -11.23 -4.61 24.08
N MET A 463 -10.10 -4.38 23.43
CA MET A 463 -9.94 -3.40 22.36
C MET A 463 -10.33 -3.95 20.97
N HIS A 464 -10.86 -5.16 20.89
CA HIS A 464 -11.43 -5.74 19.71
C HIS A 464 -12.95 -5.46 19.66
N GLY A 465 -13.46 -5.16 18.45
CA GLY A 465 -14.87 -4.91 18.18
C GLY A 465 -15.26 -3.43 18.05
N PRO A 466 -16.54 -3.14 17.85
CA PRO A 466 -17.03 -1.79 17.59
C PRO A 466 -16.61 -0.80 18.67
N GLY A 467 -15.90 0.25 18.28
CA GLY A 467 -15.35 1.26 19.19
C GLY A 467 -13.97 0.93 19.75
N GLY A 468 -13.40 -0.22 19.45
CA GLY A 468 -12.00 -0.58 19.73
C GLY A 468 -11.02 -0.11 18.66
N PHE A 469 -9.75 -0.51 18.82
CA PHE A 469 -8.71 -0.35 17.79
C PHE A 469 -8.99 -1.28 16.60
N VAL A 470 -9.27 -2.57 16.84
CA VAL A 470 -9.78 -3.49 15.82
C VAL A 470 -11.29 -3.24 15.66
N ILE A 471 -11.68 -2.61 14.55
CA ILE A 471 -13.07 -2.21 14.28
C ILE A 471 -13.93 -3.43 13.93
N GLN A 472 -13.38 -4.28 13.07
CA GLN A 472 -14.02 -5.47 12.52
C GLN A 472 -12.94 -6.48 12.18
N GLU A 473 -13.20 -7.73 12.50
CA GLU A 473 -12.42 -8.87 12.06
C GLU A 473 -13.36 -9.96 11.49
N GLY A 474 -12.83 -10.79 10.62
CA GLY A 474 -13.55 -11.94 10.10
C GLY A 474 -12.59 -12.99 9.56
N HIS A 475 -12.97 -14.24 9.70
CA HIS A 475 -12.15 -15.37 9.26
C HIS A 475 -12.99 -16.55 8.81
N GLN A 476 -12.38 -17.46 8.05
CA GLN A 476 -12.92 -18.76 7.68
C GLN A 476 -11.82 -19.81 7.63
N GLY A 477 -12.12 -20.99 8.16
CA GLY A 477 -11.23 -22.16 8.20
C GLY A 477 -10.74 -22.48 9.59
N ASP A 478 -10.64 -23.76 9.91
CA ASP A 478 -10.32 -24.27 11.26
C ASP A 478 -8.96 -23.80 11.78
N LYS A 479 -8.01 -23.51 10.87
CA LYS A 479 -6.65 -23.08 11.23
C LYS A 479 -6.58 -21.67 11.83
N VAL A 480 -7.57 -20.86 11.54
CA VAL A 480 -7.65 -19.43 11.94
C VAL A 480 -8.81 -19.18 12.92
N GLU A 481 -9.42 -20.25 13.43
CA GLU A 481 -10.49 -20.14 14.41
C GLU A 481 -9.97 -19.43 15.68
N GLY A 482 -10.67 -18.38 16.08
CA GLY A 482 -10.31 -17.56 17.24
C GLY A 482 -9.27 -16.48 16.99
N CYS A 483 -8.80 -16.30 15.76
CA CYS A 483 -7.94 -15.17 15.39
C CYS A 483 -8.65 -13.83 15.57
N GLY A 484 -7.89 -12.78 15.80
CA GLY A 484 -8.37 -11.42 16.03
C GLY A 484 -8.10 -10.47 14.88
N GLY A 485 -7.54 -10.96 13.79
CA GLY A 485 -7.33 -10.21 12.56
C GLY A 485 -6.09 -9.32 12.55
N LEU A 486 -5.29 -9.29 13.63
CA LEU A 486 -4.06 -8.51 13.74
C LEU A 486 -2.91 -9.35 14.28
N SER A 487 -1.86 -9.49 13.49
CA SER A 487 -0.65 -10.21 13.87
C SER A 487 0.47 -9.29 14.36
N ALA A 488 1.49 -9.89 14.99
CA ALA A 488 2.76 -9.25 15.30
C ALA A 488 3.92 -10.23 15.09
N TYR A 489 5.10 -9.70 14.89
CA TYR A 489 6.32 -10.48 14.70
C TYR A 489 6.76 -11.14 16.02
N PHE A 490 6.71 -12.45 16.04
CA PHE A 490 7.20 -13.28 17.15
C PHE A 490 7.77 -14.59 16.59
N PRO A 491 9.01 -14.58 16.05
CA PRO A 491 9.56 -15.70 15.32
C PRO A 491 9.81 -16.92 16.22
N MET A 492 9.71 -18.11 15.62
CA MET A 492 10.10 -19.36 16.28
C MET A 492 11.62 -19.49 16.37
N GLU A 493 12.33 -18.87 15.45
CA GLU A 493 13.80 -18.90 15.40
C GLU A 493 14.41 -17.95 16.41
N ARG A 494 15.71 -18.17 16.69
CA ARG A 494 16.44 -17.39 17.70
C ARG A 494 16.92 -16.04 17.19
N THR A 495 16.98 -15.90 15.88
CA THR A 495 17.52 -14.71 15.22
C THR A 495 16.39 -13.78 14.84
N ILE A 496 16.37 -12.59 15.40
CA ILE A 496 15.48 -11.51 14.99
C ILE A 496 16.07 -10.89 13.74
N SER A 497 15.22 -10.53 12.77
CA SER A 497 15.65 -9.79 11.60
C SER A 497 16.38 -8.50 12.00
N ARG A 498 17.54 -8.25 11.41
CA ARG A 498 18.30 -7.01 11.66
C ARG A 498 17.52 -5.74 11.29
N TYR A 499 16.60 -5.85 10.34
CA TYR A 499 15.76 -4.74 9.87
C TYR A 499 14.67 -4.36 10.86
N TYR A 500 14.36 -5.25 11.83
CA TYR A 500 13.33 -4.96 12.83
C TYR A 500 13.64 -3.70 13.64
N ALA A 501 14.92 -3.46 13.94
CA ALA A 501 15.37 -2.28 14.65
C ALA A 501 15.14 -0.95 13.90
N ASP A 502 14.89 -1.01 12.58
CA ASP A 502 14.59 0.18 11.77
C ASP A 502 13.12 0.62 11.89
N LEU A 503 12.22 -0.26 12.33
CA LEU A 503 10.80 0.03 12.49
C LEU A 503 10.52 0.93 13.69
N GLN A 504 9.48 1.78 13.55
CA GLN A 504 9.03 2.65 14.64
C GLN A 504 8.55 1.85 15.86
N LEU A 505 7.92 0.69 15.63
CA LEU A 505 7.47 -0.19 16.71
C LEU A 505 8.64 -0.62 17.60
N ALA A 506 9.75 -1.07 17.01
CA ALA A 506 10.95 -1.44 17.76
C ALA A 506 11.61 -0.25 18.47
N LYS A 507 11.54 0.95 17.88
CA LYS A 507 12.10 2.16 18.51
C LYS A 507 11.28 2.72 19.67
N HIS A 508 10.00 2.41 19.73
CA HIS A 508 9.06 3.01 20.66
C HIS A 508 8.49 2.03 21.69
N THR A 509 8.85 0.74 21.59
CA THR A 509 8.38 -0.30 22.52
C THR A 509 9.50 -1.23 22.94
N GLU A 510 9.32 -1.96 24.04
CA GLU A 510 10.24 -3.02 24.50
C GLU A 510 9.99 -4.38 23.80
N TRP A 511 9.25 -4.41 22.68
CA TRP A 511 8.91 -5.66 22.01
C TRP A 511 10.14 -6.37 21.44
N ASP A 512 11.05 -5.64 20.81
CA ASP A 512 12.28 -6.23 20.26
C ASP A 512 13.27 -6.67 21.37
N GLU A 513 13.33 -5.96 22.53
CA GLU A 513 14.06 -6.43 23.69
C GLU A 513 13.46 -7.74 24.24
N PHE A 514 12.12 -7.83 24.29
CA PHE A 514 11.45 -9.09 24.67
C PHE A 514 11.86 -10.22 23.72
N LEU A 515 11.79 -9.99 22.43
CA LEU A 515 12.16 -10.99 21.42
C LEU A 515 13.62 -11.44 21.56
N ARG A 516 14.57 -10.51 21.77
CA ARG A 516 15.99 -10.82 21.99
C ARG A 516 16.19 -11.62 23.27
N GLU A 517 15.66 -11.16 24.39
CA GLU A 517 15.79 -11.86 25.68
C GLU A 517 15.18 -13.27 25.63
N TYR A 518 14.05 -13.43 24.95
CA TYR A 518 13.45 -14.73 24.73
C TYR A 518 14.31 -15.62 23.82
N GLY A 519 14.90 -15.08 22.76
CA GLY A 519 15.83 -15.78 21.86
C GLY A 519 17.10 -16.26 22.58
N ASP A 520 17.81 -15.37 23.27
CA ASP A 520 19.09 -15.60 23.92
C ASP A 520 18.98 -16.63 25.06
N ALA A 521 17.93 -16.56 25.87
CA ALA A 521 17.71 -17.48 26.94
C ALA A 521 17.51 -18.95 26.53
N ARG A 522 17.18 -19.23 25.25
CA ARG A 522 17.17 -20.57 24.64
C ARG A 522 18.59 -21.13 24.44
N THR A 523 19.58 -20.27 24.27
CA THR A 523 20.98 -20.65 24.05
C THR A 523 21.64 -21.18 25.29
N ILE A 524 21.24 -20.74 26.49
CA ILE A 524 21.85 -21.08 27.76
C ILE A 524 21.45 -22.49 28.27
N ARG A 525 20.39 -23.09 27.76
CA ARG A 525 19.86 -24.40 28.20
C ARG A 525 20.28 -25.61 27.34
N ARG A 526 21.24 -25.46 26.43
CA ARG A 526 21.89 -26.56 25.70
C ARG A 526 23.33 -26.68 26.19
#